data_fc6253c1c6d8151ece5db9e2deb24a59
#
_entry.id   fc6253c1c6d8151ece5db9e2deb24a59
#
_cell.length_a   1.000
_cell.length_b   1.000
_cell.length_c   1.000
_cell.angle_alpha   90.00
_cell.angle_beta   90.00
_cell.angle_gamma   90.00
#
_symmetry.space_group_name_H-M   'P 1'
#
loop_
_entity.id
_entity.type
_entity.pdbx_description
1 polymer ?
#
loop_
_entity_poly.entity_id
_entity_poly.type
_entity_poly.pdbx_seq_one_letter_code
_entity_poly.pdbx_strand_id
1 'polypeptide(L)'
;MAPLRELGLPGMGEQVHVELWVSLASLLRSYTAAHGLNGNLQATVELGENKILVRHGDDWLDLARNGAIVTWLREDGRTGTLELTEAGTLRGETHEEEMDMAAEQWARELMI
;
A
#
# COMPACT_ATOMS: atom_id res chain seq x y z
N MET A 1 -4.93 -34.16 -9.00
CA MET A 1 -5.40 -33.56 -9.02
C MET A 1 -5.26 -32.60 -8.58
N ALA A 2 -5.14 -32.23 -9.07
CA ALA A 2 -5.17 -31.03 -8.99
C ALA A 2 -5.83 -30.42 -7.99
N PRO A 3 -6.79 -30.87 -7.59
CA PRO A 3 -7.51 -30.19 -6.71
C PRO A 3 -6.67 -29.56 -5.71
N LEU A 4 -5.72 -30.26 -5.27
CA LEU A 4 -5.01 -29.71 -4.35
C LEU A 4 -4.28 -28.59 -4.80
N ARG A 5 -3.79 -28.68 -5.95
CA ARG A 5 -3.09 -27.70 -6.47
C ARG A 5 -3.89 -26.54 -6.56
N GLU A 6 -4.92 -26.74 -7.08
CA GLU A 6 -5.65 -25.71 -7.27
C GLU A 6 -6.18 -25.34 -6.08
N LEU A 7 -6.27 -26.15 -5.17
CA LEU A 7 -6.83 -25.76 -4.01
C LEU A 7 -5.90 -24.90 -3.30
N GLY A 8 -4.74 -25.30 -3.14
CA GLY A 8 -3.87 -24.58 -2.32
C GLY A 8 -3.24 -23.42 -2.97
N LEU A 9 -2.83 -23.61 -4.17
CA LEU A 9 -2.04 -22.61 -4.78
C LEU A 9 -2.70 -21.27 -5.00
N PRO A 10 -3.90 -21.23 -5.50
CA PRO A 10 -4.51 -19.95 -5.66
C PRO A 10 -4.74 -19.27 -4.33
N GLY A 11 -5.16 -20.03 -3.37
CA GLY A 11 -5.40 -19.46 -2.07
C GLY A 11 -4.15 -18.97 -1.40
N MET A 12 -3.03 -19.65 -1.62
CA MET A 12 -1.81 -19.23 -1.00
C MET A 12 -1.31 -17.93 -1.60
N GLY A 13 -1.42 -17.76 -2.89
CA GLY A 13 -1.01 -16.51 -3.52
C GLY A 13 -1.82 -15.35 -3.02
N GLU A 14 -3.11 -15.51 -2.89
CA GLU A 14 -3.94 -14.43 -2.42
C GLU A 14 -3.66 -14.14 -0.95
N GLN A 15 -3.38 -15.15 -0.16
CA GLN A 15 -3.07 -14.92 1.24
C GLN A 15 -1.79 -14.12 1.42
N VAL A 16 -0.77 -14.39 0.61
CA VAL A 16 0.46 -13.62 0.67
C VAL A 16 0.19 -12.15 0.36
N HIS A 17 -0.60 -11.89 -0.67
CA HIS A 17 -0.91 -10.52 -1.04
C HIS A 17 -1.75 -9.82 0.04
N VAL A 18 -2.65 -10.53 0.70
CA VAL A 18 -3.44 -9.95 1.78
C VAL A 18 -2.53 -9.57 2.95
N GLU A 19 -1.60 -10.45 3.29
CA GLU A 19 -0.68 -10.18 4.38
C GLU A 19 0.24 -8.99 4.06
N LEU A 20 0.72 -8.93 2.83
CA LEU A 20 1.55 -7.80 2.43
C LEU A 20 0.75 -6.50 2.40
N TRP A 21 -0.52 -6.58 2.04
CA TRP A 21 -1.40 -5.40 2.03
C TRP A 21 -1.58 -4.85 3.44
N VAL A 22 -1.79 -5.73 4.42
CA VAL A 22 -1.89 -5.32 5.81
C VAL A 22 -0.58 -4.72 6.29
N SER A 23 0.54 -5.30 5.87
CA SER A 23 1.86 -4.78 6.23
C SER A 23 2.07 -3.39 5.65
N LEU A 24 1.62 -3.16 4.43
CA LEU A 24 1.75 -1.85 3.80
C LEU A 24 0.97 -0.81 4.60
N ALA A 25 -0.25 -1.13 5.05
CA ALA A 25 -1.01 -0.21 5.88
C ALA A 25 -0.29 0.09 7.19
N SER A 26 0.32 -0.91 7.81
CA SER A 26 1.08 -0.72 9.04
C SER A 26 2.29 0.17 8.82
N LEU A 27 2.99 0.00 7.71
CA LEU A 27 4.13 0.84 7.38
C LEU A 27 3.68 2.28 7.18
N LEU A 28 2.57 2.49 6.48
CA LEU A 28 2.05 3.84 6.28
C LEU A 28 1.66 4.48 7.61
N ARG A 29 1.07 3.73 8.53
CA ARG A 29 0.75 4.25 9.85
C ARG A 29 2.00 4.67 10.60
N SER A 30 3.03 3.83 10.55
CA SER A 30 4.27 4.11 11.27
C SER A 30 4.99 5.33 10.72
N TYR A 31 5.08 5.42 9.40
CA TYR A 31 5.82 6.52 8.79
C TYR A 31 5.06 7.84 8.88
N THR A 32 3.72 7.82 8.73
CA THR A 32 2.97 9.05 8.89
C THR A 32 3.02 9.53 10.33
N ALA A 33 2.99 8.62 11.29
CA ALA A 33 3.13 9.00 12.69
C ALA A 33 4.49 9.63 12.96
N ALA A 34 5.55 9.05 12.38
CA ALA A 34 6.90 9.57 12.58
C ALA A 34 7.05 10.97 11.98
N HIS A 35 6.51 11.19 10.78
CA HIS A 35 6.61 12.50 10.16
C HIS A 35 5.68 13.53 10.82
N GLY A 36 4.65 13.08 11.53
CA GLY A 36 3.68 13.97 12.15
C GLY A 36 3.96 14.34 13.59
N LEU A 37 5.12 13.94 14.13
CA LEU A 37 5.38 14.14 15.55
C LEU A 37 5.33 15.59 16.01
N ASN A 38 5.69 16.51 15.15
CA ASN A 38 5.72 17.92 15.51
C ASN A 38 4.58 18.70 14.87
N GLY A 39 3.63 18.02 14.25
CA GLY A 39 2.53 18.69 13.56
C GLY A 39 1.29 18.75 14.42
N ASN A 40 0.37 19.64 14.07
CA ASN A 40 -0.90 19.74 14.77
C ASN A 40 -1.92 18.78 14.19
N LEU A 41 -1.72 18.33 12.95
CA LEU A 41 -2.63 17.40 12.31
C LEU A 41 -1.99 16.05 12.24
N GLN A 42 -2.75 15.03 12.55
CA GLN A 42 -2.30 13.67 12.44
C GLN A 42 -2.91 13.03 11.22
N ALA A 43 -2.16 12.18 10.58
CA ALA A 43 -2.67 11.42 9.45
C ALA A 43 -3.52 10.27 9.98
N THR A 44 -4.51 9.87 9.19
CA THR A 44 -5.28 8.65 9.47
C THR A 44 -5.03 7.66 8.34
N VAL A 45 -4.98 6.39 8.70
CA VAL A 45 -4.80 5.30 7.72
C VAL A 45 -5.95 4.34 7.93
N GLU A 46 -6.81 4.22 6.91
CA GLU A 46 -7.96 3.35 6.98
C GLU A 46 -7.69 2.14 6.09
N LEU A 47 -7.76 0.95 6.66
CA LEU A 47 -7.51 -0.28 5.93
C LEU A 47 -8.82 -0.98 5.67
N GLY A 48 -9.16 -1.16 4.39
CA GLY A 48 -10.27 -2.00 3.99
C GLY A 48 -9.74 -3.26 3.32
N GLU A 49 -10.64 -4.09 2.86
CA GLU A 49 -10.24 -5.36 2.29
C GLU A 49 -9.33 -5.18 1.08
N ASN A 50 -9.67 -4.27 0.21
CA ASN A 50 -8.87 -4.01 -0.98
C ASN A 50 -8.54 -2.54 -1.15
N LYS A 51 -8.57 -1.78 -0.05
CA LYS A 51 -8.27 -0.35 -0.11
C LYS A 51 -7.47 0.07 1.10
N ILE A 52 -6.62 1.05 0.92
CA ILE A 52 -5.97 1.77 2.01
C ILE A 52 -6.14 3.24 1.69
N LEU A 53 -6.70 4.00 2.62
CA LEU A 53 -6.88 5.43 2.44
C LEU A 53 -6.09 6.14 3.51
N VAL A 54 -5.19 7.01 3.09
CA VAL A 54 -4.36 7.80 4.00
C VAL A 54 -4.76 9.26 3.83
N ARG A 55 -5.08 9.93 4.91
CA ARG A 55 -5.49 11.34 4.88
C ARG A 55 -4.66 12.15 5.84
N HIS A 56 -4.32 13.36 5.42
CA HIS A 56 -3.63 14.32 6.26
C HIS A 56 -4.10 15.71 5.84
N GLY A 57 -5.01 16.30 6.61
CA GLY A 57 -5.62 17.57 6.23
C GLY A 57 -6.43 17.39 4.96
N ASP A 58 -6.13 18.19 3.96
CA ASP A 58 -6.80 18.11 2.67
C ASP A 58 -6.10 17.17 1.70
N ASP A 59 -4.94 16.64 2.10
CA ASP A 59 -4.18 15.74 1.24
C ASP A 59 -4.60 14.31 1.51
N TRP A 60 -4.61 13.48 0.48
CA TRP A 60 -4.93 12.08 0.67
C TRP A 60 -4.26 11.21 -0.40
N LEU A 61 -4.12 9.95 -0.05
CA LEU A 61 -3.61 8.92 -0.95
C LEU A 61 -4.58 7.76 -0.86
N ASP A 62 -5.12 7.34 -1.99
CA ASP A 62 -6.04 6.21 -2.05
C ASP A 62 -5.32 5.08 -2.79
N LEU A 63 -5.18 3.95 -2.15
CA LEU A 63 -4.59 2.76 -2.74
C LEU A 63 -5.68 1.71 -2.89
N ALA A 64 -5.82 1.17 -4.08
CA ALA A 64 -6.79 0.12 -4.36
C ALA A 64 -6.06 -1.10 -4.89
N ARG A 65 -6.44 -2.27 -4.42
CA ARG A 65 -5.78 -3.50 -4.81
C ARG A 65 -6.74 -4.42 -5.56
N ASN A 66 -6.25 -4.99 -6.64
CA ASN A 66 -6.97 -6.03 -7.36
C ASN A 66 -5.95 -7.12 -7.62
N GLY A 67 -5.96 -8.19 -6.81
CA GLY A 67 -4.94 -9.22 -6.87
C GLY A 67 -3.59 -8.62 -6.51
N ALA A 68 -2.64 -8.72 -7.40
CA ALA A 68 -1.32 -8.15 -7.20
C ALA A 68 -1.20 -6.72 -7.70
N ILE A 69 -2.23 -6.19 -8.35
CA ILE A 69 -2.16 -4.87 -8.94
C ILE A 69 -2.64 -3.83 -7.94
N VAL A 70 -1.84 -2.79 -7.73
CA VAL A 70 -2.16 -1.70 -6.81
C VAL A 70 -2.24 -0.43 -7.63
N THR A 71 -3.36 0.24 -7.55
CA THR A 71 -3.54 1.53 -8.21
C THR A 71 -3.54 2.61 -7.14
N TRP A 72 -2.73 3.64 -7.32
CA TRP A 72 -2.69 4.73 -6.36
C TRP A 72 -3.26 6.00 -6.99
N LEU A 73 -3.89 6.83 -6.17
CA LEU A 73 -4.49 8.08 -6.62
C LEU A 73 -4.27 9.13 -5.54
N ARG A 74 -3.80 10.29 -5.93
CA ARG A 74 -3.56 11.41 -5.04
C ARG A 74 -4.66 12.46 -5.22
N GLU A 75 -4.77 13.36 -4.25
CA GLU A 75 -5.81 14.37 -4.26
C GLU A 75 -5.69 15.34 -5.44
N ASP A 76 -4.51 15.48 -6.02
CA ASP A 76 -4.31 16.37 -7.16
C ASP A 76 -4.58 15.67 -8.49
N GLY A 77 -5.08 14.45 -8.47
CA GLY A 77 -5.41 13.71 -9.68
C GLY A 77 -4.31 12.83 -10.23
N ARG A 78 -3.11 12.88 -9.66
CA ARG A 78 -2.04 12.00 -10.09
C ARG A 78 -2.40 10.57 -9.73
N THR A 79 -2.07 9.64 -10.59
CA THR A 79 -2.40 8.24 -10.39
C THR A 79 -1.36 7.36 -11.06
N GLY A 80 -1.28 6.12 -10.66
CA GLY A 80 -0.37 5.15 -11.26
C GLY A 80 -0.73 3.75 -10.84
N THR A 81 -0.04 2.79 -11.42
CA THR A 81 -0.29 1.38 -11.17
C THR A 81 1.04 0.71 -10.86
N LEU A 82 1.03 -0.14 -9.84
CA LEU A 82 2.21 -0.88 -9.43
C LEU A 82 1.81 -2.35 -9.23
N GLU A 83 2.78 -3.22 -9.25
CA GLU A 83 2.54 -4.63 -8.93
C GLU A 83 3.11 -4.92 -7.56
N LEU A 84 2.31 -5.48 -6.68
CA LEU A 84 2.75 -5.92 -5.35
C LEU A 84 3.26 -7.35 -5.52
N THR A 85 4.56 -7.51 -5.44
CA THR A 85 5.17 -8.82 -5.67
C THR A 85 5.18 -9.62 -4.38
N GLU A 86 5.33 -10.92 -4.51
CA GLU A 86 5.38 -11.79 -3.33
C GLU A 86 6.65 -11.59 -2.52
N ALA A 87 7.64 -10.93 -3.09
CA ALA A 87 8.86 -10.59 -2.37
C ALA A 87 8.67 -9.34 -1.47
N GLY A 88 7.52 -8.72 -1.51
CA GLY A 88 7.27 -7.54 -0.69
C GLY A 88 7.75 -6.25 -1.32
N THR A 89 7.78 -6.21 -2.65
CA THR A 89 8.18 -5.00 -3.36
C THR A 89 7.02 -4.47 -4.18
N LEU A 90 7.10 -3.21 -4.56
CA LEU A 90 6.16 -2.57 -5.47
C LEU A 90 6.92 -2.27 -6.75
N ARG A 91 6.47 -2.86 -7.85
CA ARG A 91 7.17 -2.78 -9.12
C ARG A 91 6.39 -1.95 -10.11
N GLY A 92 7.01 -0.91 -10.61
CA GLY A 92 6.44 -0.08 -11.66
C GLY A 92 7.08 -0.39 -12.99
N GLU A 93 6.87 0.50 -13.96
CA GLU A 93 7.41 0.28 -15.30
C GLU A 93 8.91 0.42 -15.37
N THR A 94 9.49 1.30 -14.57
CA THR A 94 10.89 1.62 -14.70
C THR A 94 11.72 1.18 -13.52
N HIS A 95 11.11 0.88 -12.40
CA HIS A 95 11.88 0.43 -11.24
C HIS A 95 10.99 -0.31 -10.27
N GLU A 96 11.64 -0.96 -9.33
CA GLU A 96 10.97 -1.73 -8.30
C GLU A 96 11.59 -1.30 -6.98
N GLU A 97 10.78 -1.12 -5.93
CA GLU A 97 11.34 -0.76 -4.65
C GLU A 97 10.64 -1.52 -3.53
N GLU A 98 11.30 -1.65 -2.42
CA GLU A 98 10.74 -2.29 -1.27
C GLU A 98 9.50 -1.54 -0.81
N MET A 99 8.50 -2.28 -0.35
CA MET A 99 7.26 -1.73 0.13
C MET A 99 7.52 -0.72 1.24
N ASP A 100 8.52 -0.99 2.07
CA ASP A 100 8.94 -0.12 3.16
C ASP A 100 9.36 1.25 2.62
N MET A 101 10.17 1.26 1.58
CA MET A 101 10.63 2.49 0.97
C MET A 101 9.49 3.27 0.32
N ALA A 102 8.60 2.56 -0.35
CA ALA A 102 7.46 3.20 -0.99
C ALA A 102 6.55 3.84 0.05
N ALA A 103 6.30 3.16 1.15
CA ALA A 103 5.46 3.68 2.22
C ALA A 103 6.08 4.93 2.84
N GLU A 104 7.38 4.90 3.05
CA GLU A 104 8.07 6.04 3.63
C GLU A 104 7.99 7.24 2.69
N GLN A 105 8.17 7.01 1.41
CA GLN A 105 8.11 8.11 0.45
C GLN A 105 6.71 8.70 0.37
N TRP A 106 5.67 7.89 0.34
CA TRP A 106 4.30 8.37 0.31
C TRP A 106 3.98 9.16 1.59
N ALA A 107 4.42 8.65 2.75
CA ALA A 107 4.19 9.33 4.01
C ALA A 107 4.87 10.69 4.01
N ARG A 108 6.10 10.75 3.52
CA ARG A 108 6.83 12.00 3.47
C ARG A 108 6.13 13.00 2.58
N GLU A 109 5.64 12.57 1.43
CA GLU A 109 4.95 13.46 0.51
C GLU A 109 3.66 14.02 1.09
N LEU A 110 2.94 13.19 1.86
CA LEU A 110 1.69 13.64 2.46
C LEU A 110 1.91 14.54 3.67
N MET A 111 2.97 14.33 4.41
CA MET A 111 3.18 15.02 5.68
C MET A 111 4.06 16.26 5.57
N ILE A 112 4.62 16.50 4.42
CA ILE A 112 5.40 17.69 4.15
C ILE A 112 4.64 18.63 3.23
#